data_9bec5500f9816c1544b1ec43206a0535
#
_entry.id   9bec5500f9816c1544b1ec43206a0535
#
_cell.length_a   1.000
_cell.length_b   1.000
_cell.length_c   1.000
_cell.angle_alpha   90.00
_cell.angle_beta   90.00
_cell.angle_gamma   90.00
#
_symmetry.space_group_name_H-M   'P 1'
#
loop_
_entity.id
_entity.type
_entity.pdbx_description
1 polymer ?
#
loop_
_entity_poly.entity_id
_entity_poly.type
_entity_poly.pdbx_seq_one_letter_code
_entity_poly.pdbx_strand_id
1 'polypeptide(L)'
;MLRVAFVGALSSSFADRVRAHLTVPCDFVHTDEKNVRDVLSDIDVLVTLVFTSEMGAAAKRLRLIQVPGAGLDRIDRSAMPPGTALAKVHGHETGIAEYVLGAMIAVSRDFDRVHTSLRAGRWDSQWAPGVPPPPVWPELAGRTLGILGYGGIGQAVAQRARAFDMRVCAIRRNVGQSAEDDLAFLGSMKNLPEVLRRSDYLAIALPLTAETQGLIGEAELALMKTTAILVNVSRAQILDEDALYAALAERRIAGAALDVWYRYPTAPGPVFPARRPFHELQNVLMTPHVSGWTDGMLEARATLIAENIHHTAHGERPENMVAAAT
;
A
#
# COMPACT_ATOMS: atom_id res chain seq x y z
N MET A 1 -5.02 -34.83 -4.88
CA MET A 1 -3.87 -33.93 -4.72
C MET A 1 -4.17 -32.66 -5.52
N LEU A 2 -4.13 -31.49 -4.88
CA LEU A 2 -4.37 -30.20 -5.56
C LEU A 2 -3.11 -29.77 -6.32
N ARG A 3 -3.31 -29.14 -7.50
CA ARG A 3 -2.24 -28.42 -8.21
C ARG A 3 -2.35 -26.92 -7.96
N VAL A 4 -1.30 -26.34 -7.42
CA VAL A 4 -1.21 -24.94 -7.01
C VAL A 4 -0.16 -24.23 -7.85
N ALA A 5 -0.57 -23.25 -8.65
CA ALA A 5 0.37 -22.46 -9.43
C ALA A 5 0.69 -21.12 -8.72
N PHE A 6 1.98 -20.81 -8.61
CA PHE A 6 2.50 -19.52 -8.15
C PHE A 6 2.99 -18.71 -9.35
N VAL A 7 2.37 -17.58 -9.62
CA VAL A 7 2.63 -16.77 -10.83
C VAL A 7 3.47 -15.54 -10.49
N GLY A 8 4.64 -15.46 -11.09
CA GLY A 8 5.59 -14.37 -10.93
C GLY A 8 6.44 -14.46 -9.66
N ALA A 9 7.47 -13.62 -9.59
CA ALA A 9 8.49 -13.67 -8.53
C ALA A 9 7.90 -13.45 -7.13
N LEU A 10 6.99 -12.49 -6.98
CA LEU A 10 6.36 -12.22 -5.68
C LEU A 10 5.54 -13.41 -5.18
N SER A 11 4.66 -13.97 -6.01
CA SER A 11 3.86 -15.13 -5.62
C SER A 11 4.75 -16.33 -5.27
N SER A 12 5.78 -16.59 -6.08
CA SER A 12 6.73 -17.67 -5.87
C SER A 12 7.55 -17.53 -4.59
N SER A 13 7.81 -16.30 -4.12
CA SER A 13 8.54 -16.06 -2.87
C SER A 13 7.82 -16.55 -1.62
N PHE A 14 6.51 -16.79 -1.70
CA PHE A 14 5.72 -17.37 -0.60
C PHE A 14 5.72 -18.90 -0.59
N ALA A 15 6.07 -19.56 -1.70
CA ALA A 15 5.81 -21.00 -1.91
C ALA A 15 6.40 -21.89 -0.81
N ASP A 16 7.65 -21.69 -0.41
CA ASP A 16 8.29 -22.51 0.63
C ASP A 16 7.64 -22.32 2.00
N ARG A 17 7.29 -21.07 2.36
CA ARG A 17 6.55 -20.78 3.60
C ARG A 17 5.15 -21.38 3.56
N VAL A 18 4.43 -21.23 2.46
CA VAL A 18 3.12 -21.86 2.26
C VAL A 18 3.23 -23.37 2.43
N ARG A 19 4.24 -23.99 1.82
CA ARG A 19 4.50 -25.44 1.95
C ARG A 19 4.69 -25.88 3.40
N ALA A 20 5.40 -25.07 4.21
CA ALA A 20 5.64 -25.36 5.61
C ALA A 20 4.36 -25.38 6.47
N HIS A 21 3.33 -24.64 6.06
CA HIS A 21 2.03 -24.61 6.75
C HIS A 21 0.99 -25.59 6.18
N LEU A 22 1.27 -26.25 5.05
CA LEU A 22 0.31 -27.18 4.44
C LEU A 22 0.29 -28.53 5.14
N THR A 23 -0.92 -29.03 5.42
CA THR A 23 -1.17 -30.39 5.92
C THR A 23 -1.77 -31.30 4.86
N VAL A 24 -2.11 -30.75 3.69
CA VAL A 24 -2.67 -31.51 2.55
C VAL A 24 -1.64 -31.65 1.44
N PRO A 25 -1.59 -32.80 0.73
CA PRO A 25 -0.65 -32.99 -0.37
C PRO A 25 -0.99 -32.09 -1.56
N CYS A 26 -0.04 -31.23 -1.95
CA CYS A 26 -0.14 -30.32 -3.08
C CYS A 26 1.04 -30.48 -4.03
N ASP A 27 0.78 -30.34 -5.32
CA ASP A 27 1.80 -30.21 -6.37
C ASP A 27 1.94 -28.71 -6.70
N PHE A 28 3.15 -28.16 -6.54
CA PHE A 28 3.44 -26.74 -6.78
C PHE A 28 4.06 -26.54 -8.16
N VAL A 29 3.45 -25.62 -8.91
CA VAL A 29 3.92 -25.19 -10.22
C VAL A 29 4.36 -23.71 -10.11
N HIS A 30 5.59 -23.43 -10.52
CA HIS A 30 6.11 -22.07 -10.61
C HIS A 30 6.10 -21.62 -12.07
N THR A 31 5.52 -20.45 -12.34
CA THR A 31 5.41 -19.89 -13.68
C THR A 31 5.41 -18.37 -13.64
N ASP A 32 5.39 -17.73 -14.77
CA ASP A 32 5.26 -16.28 -14.90
C ASP A 32 3.96 -15.88 -15.66
N GLU A 33 3.70 -14.57 -15.75
CA GLU A 33 2.52 -14.04 -16.39
C GLU A 33 2.42 -14.39 -17.89
N LYS A 34 3.55 -14.68 -18.58
CA LYS A 34 3.58 -15.00 -20.00
C LYS A 34 3.25 -16.46 -20.27
N ASN A 35 3.76 -17.35 -19.41
CA ASN A 35 3.71 -18.81 -19.60
C ASN A 35 2.58 -19.48 -18.79
N VAL A 36 1.89 -18.77 -17.89
CA VAL A 36 0.87 -19.34 -17.01
C VAL A 36 -0.26 -20.03 -17.77
N ARG A 37 -0.62 -19.56 -18.96
CA ARG A 37 -1.69 -20.16 -19.77
C ARG A 37 -1.43 -21.61 -20.16
N ASP A 38 -0.16 -21.99 -20.30
CA ASP A 38 0.24 -23.34 -20.72
C ASP A 38 -0.05 -24.39 -19.63
N VAL A 39 -0.17 -23.95 -18.37
CA VAL A 39 -0.39 -24.83 -17.22
C VAL A 39 -1.80 -24.70 -16.62
N LEU A 40 -2.57 -23.66 -16.95
CA LEU A 40 -3.84 -23.33 -16.29
C LEU A 40 -4.94 -24.39 -16.47
N SER A 41 -4.86 -25.22 -17.49
CA SER A 41 -5.91 -26.22 -17.79
C SER A 41 -6.12 -27.24 -16.68
N ASP A 42 -5.11 -27.49 -15.84
CA ASP A 42 -5.14 -28.49 -14.78
C ASP A 42 -4.78 -27.93 -13.38
N ILE A 43 -4.76 -26.61 -13.23
CA ILE A 43 -4.55 -25.91 -11.96
C ILE A 43 -5.86 -25.78 -11.18
N ASP A 44 -5.83 -26.17 -9.91
CA ASP A 44 -6.94 -26.02 -8.96
C ASP A 44 -6.90 -24.70 -8.20
N VAL A 45 -5.70 -24.23 -7.81
CA VAL A 45 -5.47 -22.97 -7.07
C VAL A 45 -4.43 -22.12 -7.78
N LEU A 46 -4.74 -20.87 -8.01
CA LEU A 46 -3.85 -19.90 -8.67
C LEU A 46 -3.46 -18.81 -7.69
N VAL A 47 -2.20 -18.77 -7.26
CA VAL A 47 -1.64 -17.69 -6.44
C VAL A 47 -1.04 -16.64 -7.37
N THR A 48 -1.72 -15.49 -7.53
CA THR A 48 -1.36 -14.50 -8.56
C THR A 48 -1.79 -13.09 -8.18
N LEU A 49 -1.08 -12.09 -8.73
CA LEU A 49 -1.49 -10.68 -8.70
C LEU A 49 -2.27 -10.24 -9.95
N VAL A 50 -2.31 -11.08 -10.98
CA VAL A 50 -2.94 -10.74 -12.28
C VAL A 50 -3.83 -11.88 -12.71
N PHE A 51 -5.01 -11.54 -13.21
CA PHE A 51 -5.89 -12.50 -13.87
C PHE A 51 -6.58 -11.80 -15.06
N THR A 52 -6.40 -12.36 -16.25
CA THR A 52 -6.89 -11.79 -17.51
C THR A 52 -7.94 -12.66 -18.17
N SER A 53 -8.58 -12.14 -19.22
CA SER A 53 -9.55 -12.89 -20.02
C SER A 53 -8.93 -14.14 -20.68
N GLU A 54 -7.67 -14.05 -21.15
CA GLU A 54 -6.96 -15.19 -21.73
C GLU A 54 -6.65 -16.27 -20.66
N MET A 55 -6.33 -15.85 -19.43
CA MET A 55 -6.15 -16.77 -18.31
C MET A 55 -7.47 -17.48 -17.96
N GLY A 56 -8.58 -16.74 -17.93
CA GLY A 56 -9.90 -17.30 -17.69
C GLY A 56 -10.30 -18.35 -18.72
N ALA A 57 -10.05 -18.09 -20.00
CA ALA A 57 -10.34 -19.02 -21.08
C ALA A 57 -9.51 -20.32 -21.00
N ALA A 58 -8.28 -20.26 -20.46
CA ALA A 58 -7.40 -21.41 -20.28
C ALA A 58 -7.71 -22.23 -19.01
N ALA A 59 -8.32 -21.62 -18.00
CA ALA A 59 -8.57 -22.23 -16.70
C ALA A 59 -9.77 -23.20 -16.74
N LYS A 60 -9.51 -24.52 -16.74
CA LYS A 60 -10.55 -25.54 -16.84
C LYS A 60 -11.00 -26.10 -15.48
N ARG A 61 -10.13 -26.06 -14.46
CA ARG A 61 -10.35 -26.70 -13.16
C ARG A 61 -10.23 -25.75 -11.99
N LEU A 62 -10.05 -24.45 -12.27
CA LEU A 62 -9.74 -23.46 -11.27
C LEU A 62 -10.86 -23.33 -10.23
N ARG A 63 -10.50 -23.50 -8.97
CA ARG A 63 -11.40 -23.44 -7.80
C ARG A 63 -11.16 -22.19 -6.97
N LEU A 64 -9.89 -21.72 -6.91
CA LEU A 64 -9.50 -20.54 -6.13
C LEU A 64 -8.49 -19.70 -6.90
N ILE A 65 -8.75 -18.41 -6.98
CA ILE A 65 -7.75 -17.37 -7.25
C ILE A 65 -7.38 -16.74 -5.90
N GLN A 66 -6.16 -16.96 -5.47
CA GLN A 66 -5.61 -16.41 -4.24
C GLN A 66 -4.68 -15.24 -4.59
N VAL A 67 -5.12 -14.03 -4.28
CA VAL A 67 -4.28 -12.84 -4.46
C VAL A 67 -3.37 -12.70 -3.24
N PRO A 68 -2.02 -12.74 -3.39
CA PRO A 68 -1.07 -12.61 -2.28
C PRO A 68 -0.88 -11.15 -1.87
N GLY A 69 -1.92 -10.33 -1.97
CA GLY A 69 -1.96 -8.91 -1.64
C GLY A 69 -3.39 -8.44 -1.39
N ALA A 70 -3.56 -7.15 -1.07
CA ALA A 70 -4.88 -6.56 -0.84
C ALA A 70 -5.51 -5.97 -2.13
N GLY A 71 -4.69 -5.56 -3.11
CA GLY A 71 -5.14 -4.92 -4.34
C GLY A 71 -5.71 -5.92 -5.33
N LEU A 72 -6.84 -5.57 -5.96
CA LEU A 72 -7.54 -6.40 -6.95
C LEU A 72 -7.62 -5.69 -8.31
N ASP A 73 -6.92 -4.62 -8.47
CA ASP A 73 -6.95 -3.73 -9.64
C ASP A 73 -6.44 -4.40 -10.93
N ARG A 74 -5.71 -5.54 -10.81
CA ARG A 74 -5.22 -6.33 -11.95
C ARG A 74 -5.96 -7.68 -12.11
N ILE A 75 -7.09 -7.88 -11.42
CA ILE A 75 -7.92 -9.09 -11.51
C ILE A 75 -9.17 -8.78 -12.32
N ASP A 76 -9.25 -9.31 -13.53
CA ASP A 76 -10.47 -9.29 -14.33
C ASP A 76 -11.47 -10.31 -13.78
N ARG A 77 -12.40 -9.81 -12.95
CA ARG A 77 -13.42 -10.65 -12.32
C ARG A 77 -14.43 -11.21 -13.32
N SER A 78 -14.66 -10.52 -14.42
CA SER A 78 -15.60 -10.96 -15.46
C SER A 78 -15.08 -12.18 -16.23
N ALA A 79 -13.77 -12.39 -16.20
CA ALA A 79 -13.10 -13.51 -16.84
C ALA A 79 -13.02 -14.78 -15.96
N MET A 80 -13.43 -14.69 -14.71
CA MET A 80 -13.33 -15.83 -13.79
C MET A 80 -14.29 -16.95 -14.19
N PRO A 81 -13.81 -18.22 -14.24
CA PRO A 81 -14.71 -19.36 -14.48
C PRO A 81 -15.81 -19.47 -13.42
N PRO A 82 -17.03 -19.88 -13.79
CA PRO A 82 -18.11 -20.10 -12.84
C PRO A 82 -17.70 -21.01 -11.67
N GLY A 83 -18.03 -20.60 -10.44
CA GLY A 83 -17.71 -21.37 -9.23
C GLY A 83 -16.29 -21.17 -8.70
N THR A 84 -15.43 -20.38 -9.38
CA THR A 84 -14.11 -20.02 -8.87
C THR A 84 -14.23 -18.99 -7.75
N ALA A 85 -13.64 -19.29 -6.59
CA ALA A 85 -13.53 -18.34 -5.49
C ALA A 85 -12.41 -17.32 -5.75
N LEU A 86 -12.60 -16.08 -5.30
CA LEU A 86 -11.56 -15.06 -5.26
C LEU A 86 -11.30 -14.69 -3.81
N ALA A 87 -10.07 -14.89 -3.35
CA ALA A 87 -9.65 -14.50 -2.01
C ALA A 87 -8.40 -13.60 -2.07
N LYS A 88 -8.27 -12.75 -1.08
CA LYS A 88 -7.11 -11.87 -0.90
C LYS A 88 -6.50 -12.07 0.47
N VAL A 89 -5.28 -11.57 0.67
CA VAL A 89 -4.63 -11.65 1.98
C VAL A 89 -4.60 -10.29 2.67
N HIS A 90 -4.50 -10.35 4.00
CA HIS A 90 -4.17 -9.26 4.92
C HIS A 90 -2.78 -9.51 5.56
N GLY A 91 -2.48 -8.84 6.67
CA GLY A 91 -1.24 -9.07 7.45
C GLY A 91 -0.11 -8.08 7.13
N HIS A 92 -0.36 -7.09 6.26
CA HIS A 92 0.59 -6.02 5.93
C HIS A 92 0.28 -4.70 6.67
N GLU A 93 -0.81 -4.65 7.41
CA GLU A 93 -1.32 -3.44 8.04
C GLU A 93 -0.32 -2.89 9.06
N THR A 94 0.28 -3.76 9.86
CA THR A 94 1.29 -3.40 10.87
C THR A 94 2.53 -2.77 10.22
N GLY A 95 3.15 -3.46 9.26
CA GLY A 95 4.36 -2.98 8.59
C GLY A 95 4.12 -1.66 7.86
N ILE A 96 3.00 -1.53 7.14
CA ILE A 96 2.64 -0.28 6.47
C ILE A 96 2.41 0.85 7.49
N ALA A 97 1.76 0.58 8.62
CA ALA A 97 1.53 1.59 9.63
C ALA A 97 2.85 2.08 10.27
N GLU A 98 3.78 1.18 10.52
CA GLU A 98 5.12 1.52 10.99
C GLU A 98 5.90 2.34 9.96
N TYR A 99 5.83 1.94 8.68
CA TYR A 99 6.40 2.74 7.59
C TYR A 99 5.83 4.15 7.55
N VAL A 100 4.50 4.32 7.66
CA VAL A 100 3.85 5.64 7.62
C VAL A 100 4.39 6.54 8.71
N LEU A 101 4.45 6.07 9.97
CA LEU A 101 4.98 6.86 11.10
C LEU A 101 6.48 7.16 10.91
N GLY A 102 7.27 6.17 10.50
CA GLY A 102 8.69 6.34 10.19
C GLY A 102 8.93 7.34 9.08
N ALA A 103 8.16 7.29 7.99
CA ALA A 103 8.24 8.20 6.86
C ALA A 103 7.85 9.64 7.25
N MET A 104 6.79 9.81 8.05
CA MET A 104 6.41 11.13 8.60
C MET A 104 7.57 11.75 9.39
N ILE A 105 8.21 10.99 10.26
CA ILE A 105 9.36 11.44 11.04
C ILE A 105 10.55 11.74 10.12
N ALA A 106 10.88 10.86 9.20
CA ALA A 106 12.02 11.00 8.30
C ALA A 106 11.94 12.27 7.44
N VAL A 107 10.77 12.54 6.86
CA VAL A 107 10.53 13.76 6.06
C VAL A 107 10.48 15.00 6.95
N SER A 108 9.81 14.95 8.12
CA SER A 108 9.73 16.08 9.06
C SER A 108 11.09 16.51 9.59
N ARG A 109 12.01 15.57 9.81
CA ARG A 109 13.35 15.80 10.38
C ARG A 109 14.43 15.92 9.33
N ASP A 110 14.05 15.82 8.03
CA ASP A 110 14.98 15.90 6.90
C ASP A 110 16.18 14.92 7.05
N PHE A 111 15.86 13.66 7.43
CA PHE A 111 16.89 12.67 7.80
C PHE A 111 17.88 12.39 6.68
N ASP A 112 17.43 12.38 5.44
CA ASP A 112 18.29 12.11 4.29
C ASP A 112 19.38 13.19 4.16
N ARG A 113 18.98 14.46 4.21
CA ARG A 113 19.92 15.59 4.11
C ARG A 113 20.88 15.65 5.30
N VAL A 114 20.37 15.59 6.54
CA VAL A 114 21.25 15.70 7.72
C VAL A 114 22.20 14.51 7.83
N HIS A 115 21.74 13.30 7.47
CA HIS A 115 22.57 12.10 7.39
C HIS A 115 23.68 12.27 6.34
N THR A 116 23.31 12.66 5.12
CA THR A 116 24.27 12.86 4.02
C THR A 116 25.28 13.94 4.33
N SER A 117 24.85 15.07 4.93
CA SER A 117 25.74 16.14 5.38
C SER A 117 26.77 15.63 6.39
N LEU A 118 26.33 14.93 7.42
CA LEU A 118 27.24 14.45 8.47
C LEU A 118 28.20 13.37 7.93
N ARG A 119 27.76 12.49 7.05
CA ARG A 119 28.65 11.53 6.37
C ARG A 119 29.75 12.20 5.53
N ALA A 120 29.51 13.41 5.05
CA ALA A 120 30.48 14.24 4.35
C ALA A 120 31.29 15.15 5.29
N GLY A 121 31.22 14.93 6.62
CA GLY A 121 31.94 15.70 7.64
C GLY A 121 31.34 17.08 7.91
N ARG A 122 30.17 17.41 7.37
CA ARG A 122 29.49 18.68 7.61
C ARG A 122 28.50 18.54 8.77
N TRP A 123 28.69 19.43 9.78
CA TRP A 123 27.85 19.48 10.96
C TRP A 123 26.80 20.58 10.82
N ASP A 124 25.60 20.24 10.42
CA ASP A 124 24.45 21.14 10.33
C ASP A 124 23.74 21.20 11.70
N SER A 125 24.42 21.68 12.72
CA SER A 125 23.89 21.69 14.10
C SER A 125 24.47 22.86 14.93
N GLN A 126 23.78 23.20 16.04
CA GLN A 126 24.23 24.18 17.04
C GLN A 126 25.54 23.79 17.75
N TRP A 127 26.01 22.57 17.58
CA TRP A 127 27.27 22.10 18.15
C TRP A 127 28.49 22.42 17.28
N ALA A 128 28.27 22.91 16.05
CA ALA A 128 29.35 23.30 15.15
C ALA A 128 29.65 24.78 15.28
N PRO A 129 30.89 25.20 15.70
CA PRO A 129 31.27 26.61 15.81
C PRO A 129 31.15 27.32 14.46
N GLY A 130 30.49 28.49 14.46
CA GLY A 130 30.32 29.31 13.26
C GLY A 130 29.26 28.84 12.27
N VAL A 131 28.54 27.76 12.57
CA VAL A 131 27.41 27.25 11.75
C VAL A 131 26.09 27.74 12.37
N PRO A 132 25.16 28.31 11.59
CA PRO A 132 23.84 28.64 12.10
C PRO A 132 23.12 27.39 12.61
N PRO A 133 22.28 27.48 13.67
CA PRO A 133 21.51 26.35 14.11
C PRO A 133 20.56 25.88 12.99
N PRO A 134 20.27 24.57 12.90
CA PRO A 134 19.31 24.05 11.94
C PRO A 134 17.91 24.60 12.24
N PRO A 135 16.97 24.54 11.28
CA PRO A 135 15.59 24.88 11.55
C PRO A 135 15.02 23.99 12.66
N VAL A 136 14.12 24.56 13.46
CA VAL A 136 13.41 23.78 14.50
C VAL A 136 12.36 22.91 13.81
N TRP A 137 12.48 21.61 14.00
CA TRP A 137 11.56 20.65 13.42
C TRP A 137 10.30 20.45 14.28
N PRO A 138 9.15 20.15 13.65
CA PRO A 138 7.92 19.86 14.38
C PRO A 138 8.00 18.53 15.11
N GLU A 139 7.31 18.44 16.25
CA GLU A 139 6.96 17.18 16.90
C GLU A 139 5.68 16.61 16.30
N LEU A 140 5.46 15.30 16.42
CA LEU A 140 4.18 14.66 16.04
C LEU A 140 3.10 14.90 17.10
N ALA A 141 3.49 14.98 18.37
CA ALA A 141 2.58 15.22 19.49
C ALA A 141 1.71 16.47 19.28
N GLY A 142 0.42 16.34 19.50
CA GLY A 142 -0.58 17.38 19.30
C GLY A 142 -0.89 17.74 17.83
N ARG A 143 -0.18 17.15 16.85
CA ARG A 143 -0.48 17.36 15.42
C ARG A 143 -1.65 16.51 14.96
N THR A 144 -2.24 16.88 13.84
CA THR A 144 -3.38 16.16 13.25
C THR A 144 -2.91 15.29 12.09
N LEU A 145 -3.18 13.99 12.18
CA LEU A 145 -3.07 13.05 11.07
C LEU A 145 -4.43 12.87 10.40
N GLY A 146 -4.54 13.25 9.12
CA GLY A 146 -5.63 12.90 8.25
C GLY A 146 -5.39 11.52 7.64
N ILE A 147 -6.40 10.66 7.62
CA ILE A 147 -6.32 9.33 7.02
C ILE A 147 -7.41 9.20 5.95
N LEU A 148 -7.00 9.09 4.69
CA LEU A 148 -7.90 8.79 3.59
C LEU A 148 -7.95 7.27 3.40
N GLY A 149 -9.06 6.65 3.85
CA GLY A 149 -9.23 5.20 3.84
C GLY A 149 -9.07 4.58 5.24
N TYR A 150 -10.14 4.61 6.04
CA TYR A 150 -10.17 4.02 7.38
C TYR A 150 -10.61 2.54 7.34
N GLY A 151 -9.80 1.72 6.62
CA GLY A 151 -9.82 0.26 6.63
C GLY A 151 -8.72 -0.31 7.53
N GLY A 152 -8.31 -1.57 7.35
CA GLY A 152 -7.29 -2.22 8.18
C GLY A 152 -5.98 -1.42 8.30
N ILE A 153 -5.43 -0.93 7.18
CA ILE A 153 -4.24 -0.07 7.19
C ILE A 153 -4.51 1.23 7.95
N GLY A 154 -5.61 1.93 7.63
CA GLY A 154 -5.94 3.20 8.28
C GLY A 154 -6.14 3.06 9.79
N GLN A 155 -6.76 1.98 10.25
CA GLN A 155 -6.93 1.67 11.67
C GLN A 155 -5.59 1.39 12.36
N ALA A 156 -4.71 0.60 11.72
CA ALA A 156 -3.39 0.31 12.24
C ALA A 156 -2.49 1.56 12.34
N VAL A 157 -2.60 2.47 11.35
CA VAL A 157 -1.94 3.79 11.37
C VAL A 157 -2.51 4.66 12.49
N ALA A 158 -3.84 4.74 12.62
CA ALA A 158 -4.50 5.53 13.67
C ALA A 158 -4.11 5.09 15.07
N GLN A 159 -4.07 3.77 15.32
CA GLN A 159 -3.65 3.21 16.59
C GLN A 159 -2.25 3.66 16.98
N ARG A 160 -1.31 3.62 16.03
CA ARG A 160 0.09 4.03 16.28
C ARG A 160 0.22 5.55 16.41
N ALA A 161 -0.49 6.32 15.59
CA ALA A 161 -0.47 7.78 15.66
C ALA A 161 -0.96 8.29 17.04
N ARG A 162 -1.97 7.64 17.62
CA ARG A 162 -2.41 7.97 18.99
C ARG A 162 -1.33 7.71 20.06
N ALA A 163 -0.52 6.66 19.86
CA ALA A 163 0.61 6.41 20.77
C ALA A 163 1.73 7.47 20.65
N PHE A 164 1.69 8.31 19.61
CA PHE A 164 2.51 9.52 19.45
C PHE A 164 1.76 10.80 19.84
N ASP A 165 0.67 10.69 20.61
CA ASP A 165 -0.18 11.80 21.05
C ASP A 165 -0.74 12.66 19.89
N MET A 166 -0.94 12.06 18.71
CA MET A 166 -1.53 12.73 17.56
C MET A 166 -3.07 12.72 17.62
N ARG A 167 -3.68 13.76 17.10
CA ARG A 167 -5.12 13.76 16.79
C ARG A 167 -5.34 13.10 15.44
N VAL A 168 -6.31 12.19 15.35
CA VAL A 168 -6.58 11.46 14.09
C VAL A 168 -7.95 11.87 13.55
N CYS A 169 -7.96 12.31 12.29
CA CYS A 169 -9.16 12.55 11.49
C CYS A 169 -9.17 11.58 10.32
N ALA A 170 -10.26 10.85 10.08
CA ALA A 170 -10.28 9.82 9.05
C ALA A 170 -11.51 9.93 8.14
N ILE A 171 -11.38 9.35 6.94
CA ILE A 171 -12.47 9.19 5.96
C ILE A 171 -12.62 7.71 5.61
N ARG A 172 -13.88 7.24 5.54
CA ARG A 172 -14.23 5.93 4.98
C ARG A 172 -15.52 5.99 4.15
N ARG A 173 -15.74 4.99 3.29
CA ARG A 173 -16.92 4.93 2.43
C ARG A 173 -18.23 4.89 3.25
N ASN A 174 -18.31 3.98 4.20
CA ASN A 174 -19.49 3.76 5.03
C ASN A 174 -19.19 4.19 6.46
N VAL A 175 -19.73 5.33 6.86
CA VAL A 175 -19.68 5.82 8.23
C VAL A 175 -20.85 5.16 8.98
N GLY A 176 -20.67 3.91 9.44
CA GLY A 176 -21.63 3.25 10.32
C GLY A 176 -21.52 3.78 11.76
N GLN A 177 -22.45 3.36 12.63
CA GLN A 177 -22.48 3.76 14.05
C GLN A 177 -21.39 3.08 14.93
N SER A 178 -20.19 2.86 14.44
CA SER A 178 -19.11 2.38 15.30
C SER A 178 -18.51 3.55 16.08
N ALA A 179 -19.02 3.74 17.29
CA ALA A 179 -18.56 4.74 18.26
C ALA A 179 -17.32 4.29 19.06
N GLU A 180 -16.58 3.30 18.60
CA GLU A 180 -15.51 2.68 19.40
C GLU A 180 -14.11 3.17 19.06
N ASP A 181 -13.95 3.95 18.01
CA ASP A 181 -12.65 4.48 17.63
C ASP A 181 -12.44 5.85 18.26
N ASP A 182 -11.40 5.98 19.08
CA ASP A 182 -10.97 7.22 19.75
C ASP A 182 -10.36 8.20 18.71
N LEU A 183 -11.19 8.60 17.72
CA LEU A 183 -10.84 9.51 16.65
C LEU A 183 -11.35 10.92 16.96
N ALA A 184 -10.56 11.92 16.65
CA ALA A 184 -11.00 13.31 16.69
C ALA A 184 -12.12 13.61 15.66
N PHE A 185 -12.14 12.84 14.56
CA PHE A 185 -13.17 12.94 13.53
C PHE A 185 -13.19 11.69 12.64
N LEU A 186 -14.38 11.19 12.31
CA LEU A 186 -14.60 10.16 11.28
C LEU A 186 -15.69 10.63 10.33
N GLY A 187 -15.37 10.76 9.04
CA GLY A 187 -16.30 11.25 8.03
C GLY A 187 -16.38 10.38 6.78
N SER A 188 -17.20 10.81 5.84
CA SER A 188 -17.31 10.24 4.49
C SER A 188 -16.48 11.07 3.49
N MET A 189 -16.48 10.67 2.22
CA MET A 189 -15.82 11.42 1.14
C MET A 189 -16.29 12.88 1.01
N LYS A 190 -17.51 13.20 1.45
CA LYS A 190 -18.02 14.58 1.48
C LYS A 190 -17.22 15.48 2.43
N ASN A 191 -16.54 14.90 3.40
CA ASN A 191 -15.73 15.61 4.39
C ASN A 191 -14.26 15.73 3.97
N LEU A 192 -13.89 15.31 2.76
CA LEU A 192 -12.50 15.40 2.27
C LEU A 192 -11.89 16.80 2.44
N PRO A 193 -12.57 17.90 2.05
CA PRO A 193 -11.98 19.24 2.20
C PRO A 193 -11.70 19.61 3.66
N GLU A 194 -12.53 19.15 4.59
CA GLU A 194 -12.34 19.40 6.02
C GLU A 194 -11.11 18.66 6.55
N VAL A 195 -10.97 17.37 6.21
CA VAL A 195 -9.82 16.56 6.63
C VAL A 195 -8.52 17.12 6.06
N LEU A 196 -8.51 17.53 4.79
CA LEU A 196 -7.32 18.14 4.17
C LEU A 196 -6.86 19.40 4.90
N ARG A 197 -7.79 20.33 5.21
CA ARG A 197 -7.45 21.58 5.92
C ARG A 197 -6.93 21.37 7.35
N ARG A 198 -7.42 20.34 8.04
CA ARG A 198 -7.02 20.01 9.41
C ARG A 198 -5.66 19.32 9.49
N SER A 199 -5.27 18.62 8.44
CA SER A 199 -4.12 17.72 8.45
C SER A 199 -2.79 18.45 8.47
N ASP A 200 -1.95 18.13 9.46
CA ASP A 200 -0.51 18.40 9.46
C ASP A 200 0.23 17.28 8.72
N TYR A 201 -0.33 16.06 8.77
CA TYR A 201 0.10 14.87 8.02
C TYR A 201 -1.11 14.25 7.36
N LEU A 202 -0.94 13.76 6.12
CA LEU A 202 -2.00 13.10 5.38
C LEU A 202 -1.52 11.72 4.92
N ALA A 203 -2.14 10.66 5.41
CA ALA A 203 -1.88 9.28 4.97
C ALA A 203 -2.97 8.82 4.00
N ILE A 204 -2.57 8.29 2.83
CA ILE A 204 -3.47 7.76 1.81
C ILE A 204 -3.41 6.23 1.84
N ALA A 205 -4.54 5.60 2.22
CA ALA A 205 -4.74 4.16 2.31
C ALA A 205 -6.06 3.71 1.63
N LEU A 206 -6.55 4.49 0.65
CA LEU A 206 -7.73 4.20 -0.16
C LEU A 206 -7.39 3.14 -1.23
N PRO A 207 -8.33 2.26 -1.61
CA PRO A 207 -8.18 1.48 -2.83
C PRO A 207 -8.28 2.36 -4.07
N LEU A 208 -7.62 1.97 -5.16
CA LEU A 208 -7.82 2.59 -6.46
C LEU A 208 -9.13 2.10 -7.07
N THR A 209 -10.03 3.02 -7.34
CA THR A 209 -11.31 2.81 -8.03
C THR A 209 -11.55 3.97 -9.00
N ALA A 210 -12.61 3.90 -9.81
CA ALA A 210 -12.98 5.00 -10.68
C ALA A 210 -13.25 6.31 -9.89
N GLU A 211 -13.78 6.21 -8.66
CA GLU A 211 -14.09 7.36 -7.81
C GLU A 211 -12.84 7.92 -7.08
N THR A 212 -11.78 7.11 -6.91
CA THR A 212 -10.58 7.54 -6.20
C THR A 212 -9.40 7.86 -7.12
N GLN A 213 -9.51 7.55 -8.39
CA GLN A 213 -8.51 7.93 -9.39
C GLN A 213 -8.50 9.45 -9.57
N GLY A 214 -7.33 10.07 -9.42
CA GLY A 214 -7.16 11.52 -9.52
C GLY A 214 -7.88 12.30 -8.41
N LEU A 215 -8.27 11.64 -7.32
CA LEU A 215 -9.02 12.24 -6.21
C LEU A 215 -8.31 13.45 -5.61
N ILE A 216 -6.98 13.41 -5.53
CA ILE A 216 -6.17 14.48 -4.96
C ILE A 216 -5.46 15.17 -6.11
N GLY A 217 -6.07 16.23 -6.59
CA GLY A 217 -5.55 17.11 -7.62
C GLY A 217 -5.08 18.45 -7.05
N GLU A 218 -4.96 19.46 -7.92
CA GLU A 218 -4.49 20.79 -7.54
C GLU A 218 -5.40 21.45 -6.50
N ALA A 219 -6.71 21.33 -6.64
CA ALA A 219 -7.69 21.94 -5.72
C ALA A 219 -7.60 21.32 -4.32
N GLU A 220 -7.44 20.01 -4.23
CA GLU A 220 -7.30 19.29 -2.96
C GLU A 220 -5.96 19.60 -2.28
N LEU A 221 -4.87 19.61 -3.04
CA LEU A 221 -3.54 20.00 -2.53
C LEU A 221 -3.50 21.45 -2.04
N ALA A 222 -4.24 22.36 -2.69
CA ALA A 222 -4.35 23.76 -2.26
C ALA A 222 -5.12 23.93 -0.93
N LEU A 223 -5.90 22.93 -0.51
CA LEU A 223 -6.57 22.94 0.81
C LEU A 223 -5.65 22.52 1.96
N MET A 224 -4.53 21.88 1.65
CA MET A 224 -3.59 21.42 2.67
C MET A 224 -2.78 22.59 3.23
N LYS A 225 -2.29 22.41 4.45
CA LYS A 225 -1.36 23.37 5.07
C LYS A 225 -0.05 23.39 4.30
N THR A 226 0.60 24.54 4.19
CA THR A 226 1.94 24.66 3.59
C THR A 226 3.01 23.86 4.35
N THR A 227 2.76 23.58 5.62
CA THR A 227 3.59 22.72 6.48
C THR A 227 3.22 21.24 6.42
N ALA A 228 2.18 20.87 5.65
CA ALA A 228 1.69 19.50 5.62
C ALA A 228 2.65 18.55 4.88
N ILE A 229 2.72 17.31 5.38
CA ILE A 229 3.44 16.21 4.76
C ILE A 229 2.42 15.12 4.33
N LEU A 230 2.54 14.69 3.06
CA LEU A 230 1.69 13.65 2.48
C LEU A 230 2.44 12.32 2.44
N VAL A 231 1.78 11.22 2.86
CA VAL A 231 2.33 9.86 2.77
C VAL A 231 1.37 9.01 1.93
N ASN A 232 1.85 8.47 0.80
CA ASN A 232 1.04 7.58 -0.03
C ASN A 232 1.60 6.16 -0.02
N VAL A 233 0.85 5.25 0.58
CA VAL A 233 1.13 3.80 0.68
C VAL A 233 0.08 2.95 -0.03
N SER A 234 -0.72 3.57 -0.88
CA SER A 234 -1.85 2.93 -1.56
C SER A 234 -1.59 2.71 -3.06
N ARG A 235 -1.99 3.67 -3.90
CA ARG A 235 -1.73 3.69 -5.35
C ARG A 235 -1.38 5.12 -5.78
N ALA A 236 -0.40 5.27 -6.67
CA ALA A 236 0.03 6.59 -7.16
C ALA A 236 -1.10 7.34 -7.87
N GLN A 237 -1.92 6.61 -8.63
CA GLN A 237 -3.00 7.18 -9.46
C GLN A 237 -4.13 7.83 -8.65
N ILE A 238 -4.15 7.72 -7.34
CA ILE A 238 -5.05 8.50 -6.47
C ILE A 238 -4.67 9.98 -6.45
N LEU A 239 -3.39 10.26 -6.68
CA LEU A 239 -2.83 11.60 -6.82
C LEU A 239 -2.66 11.96 -8.30
N ASP A 240 -3.02 13.16 -8.69
CA ASP A 240 -2.62 13.71 -9.97
C ASP A 240 -1.10 13.97 -9.96
N GLU A 241 -0.38 13.38 -10.93
CA GLU A 241 1.08 13.42 -10.98
C GLU A 241 1.63 14.84 -11.15
N ASP A 242 1.00 15.63 -12.04
CA ASP A 242 1.44 16.99 -12.34
C ASP A 242 1.16 17.94 -11.18
N ALA A 243 -0.03 17.83 -10.60
CA ALA A 243 -0.44 18.65 -9.45
C ALA A 243 0.43 18.37 -8.22
N LEU A 244 0.70 17.08 -7.92
CA LEU A 244 1.57 16.70 -6.81
C LEU A 244 2.99 17.21 -6.99
N TYR A 245 3.57 17.01 -8.19
CA TYR A 245 4.91 17.49 -8.50
C TYR A 245 5.01 19.01 -8.34
N ALA A 246 4.07 19.76 -8.90
CA ALA A 246 4.04 21.23 -8.80
C ALA A 246 3.90 21.68 -7.33
N ALA A 247 3.00 21.05 -6.55
CA ALA A 247 2.81 21.38 -5.14
C ALA A 247 4.08 21.16 -4.30
N LEU A 248 4.87 20.15 -4.61
CA LEU A 248 6.13 19.83 -3.93
C LEU A 248 7.28 20.74 -4.39
N ALA A 249 7.42 20.97 -5.69
CA ALA A 249 8.45 21.83 -6.28
C ALA A 249 8.30 23.29 -5.85
N GLU A 250 7.08 23.78 -5.79
CA GLU A 250 6.73 25.15 -5.36
C GLU A 250 6.59 25.28 -3.82
N ARG A 251 6.81 24.20 -3.07
CA ARG A 251 6.65 24.18 -1.60
C ARG A 251 5.24 24.59 -1.14
N ARG A 252 4.20 24.32 -1.93
CA ARG A 252 2.80 24.50 -1.53
C ARG A 252 2.39 23.51 -0.42
N ILE A 253 3.09 22.38 -0.33
CA ILE A 253 3.13 21.48 0.84
C ILE A 253 4.59 21.24 1.22
N ALA A 254 4.85 20.91 2.49
CA ALA A 254 6.22 20.80 3.00
C ALA A 254 6.99 19.63 2.37
N GLY A 255 6.35 18.50 2.17
CA GLY A 255 7.00 17.33 1.61
C GLY A 255 6.06 16.15 1.40
N ALA A 256 6.60 15.05 0.87
CA ALA A 256 5.88 13.81 0.71
C ALA A 256 6.77 12.59 0.95
N ALA A 257 6.15 11.47 1.34
CA ALA A 257 6.72 10.14 1.27
C ALA A 257 5.88 9.29 0.32
N LEU A 258 6.50 8.78 -0.73
CA LEU A 258 5.84 8.03 -1.80
C LEU A 258 6.42 6.63 -1.88
N ASP A 259 5.61 5.63 -1.55
CA ASP A 259 5.98 4.21 -1.68
C ASP A 259 5.41 3.57 -2.94
N VAL A 260 4.45 4.23 -3.60
CA VAL A 260 3.74 3.74 -4.79
C VAL A 260 3.91 4.70 -5.96
N TRP A 261 3.95 4.15 -7.19
CA TRP A 261 4.42 4.89 -8.34
C TRP A 261 3.51 4.78 -9.57
N TYR A 262 3.69 5.72 -10.49
CA TYR A 262 2.96 5.78 -11.77
C TYR A 262 3.51 4.80 -12.80
N ARG A 263 4.80 4.44 -12.68
CA ARG A 263 5.49 3.49 -13.56
C ARG A 263 6.27 2.48 -12.74
N TYR A 264 6.15 1.21 -13.12
CA TYR A 264 6.89 0.10 -12.54
C TYR A 264 7.82 -0.51 -13.59
N PRO A 265 8.98 -1.08 -13.20
CA PRO A 265 9.87 -1.78 -14.11
C PRO A 265 9.14 -2.94 -14.81
N THR A 266 9.30 -3.04 -16.13
CA THR A 266 8.81 -4.15 -16.95
C THR A 266 9.94 -5.05 -17.45
N ALA A 267 11.20 -4.63 -17.22
CA ALA A 267 12.44 -5.35 -17.55
C ALA A 267 13.52 -4.97 -16.52
N PRO A 268 14.60 -5.78 -16.41
CA PRO A 268 15.77 -5.43 -15.59
C PRO A 268 16.42 -4.12 -16.05
N GLY A 269 16.82 -3.29 -15.10
CA GLY A 269 17.54 -2.03 -15.34
C GLY A 269 16.93 -0.85 -14.58
N PRO A 270 17.59 0.31 -14.60
CA PRO A 270 17.09 1.51 -13.93
C PRO A 270 15.87 2.08 -14.67
N VAL A 271 14.81 2.36 -13.92
CA VAL A 271 13.58 2.99 -14.41
C VAL A 271 13.19 4.10 -13.47
N PHE A 272 12.95 5.30 -13.99
CA PHE A 272 12.34 6.36 -13.21
C PHE A 272 10.84 6.06 -13.01
N PRO A 273 10.35 6.12 -11.77
CA PRO A 273 9.02 5.59 -11.42
C PRO A 273 7.87 6.53 -11.79
N ALA A 274 8.17 7.69 -12.34
CA ALA A 274 7.21 8.72 -12.71
C ALA A 274 7.63 9.43 -13.99
N ARG A 275 6.73 10.21 -14.61
CA ARG A 275 7.03 11.10 -15.73
C ARG A 275 7.73 12.36 -15.22
N ARG A 276 7.27 12.87 -14.06
CA ARG A 276 7.88 14.03 -13.40
C ARG A 276 9.11 13.62 -12.61
N PRO A 277 10.15 14.47 -12.54
CA PRO A 277 11.42 14.14 -11.89
C PRO A 277 11.36 14.32 -10.36
N PHE A 278 10.51 13.53 -9.68
CA PHE A 278 10.39 13.55 -8.21
C PHE A 278 11.74 13.31 -7.50
N HIS A 279 12.64 12.57 -8.15
CA HIS A 279 13.98 12.26 -7.62
C HIS A 279 14.91 13.50 -7.51
N GLU A 280 14.56 14.61 -8.15
CA GLU A 280 15.29 15.88 -8.02
C GLU A 280 14.78 16.72 -6.85
N LEU A 281 13.63 16.35 -6.27
CA LEU A 281 13.03 17.09 -5.16
C LEU A 281 13.59 16.61 -3.81
N GLN A 282 14.18 17.52 -3.05
CA GLN A 282 14.77 17.21 -1.74
C GLN A 282 13.73 16.93 -0.63
N ASN A 283 12.47 17.32 -0.84
CA ASN A 283 11.37 17.12 0.11
C ASN A 283 10.51 15.90 -0.20
N VAL A 284 11.03 14.93 -0.94
CA VAL A 284 10.34 13.70 -1.29
C VAL A 284 11.16 12.51 -0.84
N LEU A 285 10.61 11.73 0.08
CA LEU A 285 11.11 10.40 0.41
C LEU A 285 10.51 9.40 -0.59
N MET A 286 11.37 8.70 -1.33
CA MET A 286 10.98 7.76 -2.38
C MET A 286 11.37 6.34 -1.98
N THR A 287 10.40 5.42 -1.95
CA THR A 287 10.66 3.99 -1.70
C THR A 287 9.96 3.11 -2.75
N PRO A 288 10.53 1.95 -3.12
CA PRO A 288 10.09 1.18 -4.28
C PRO A 288 9.00 0.15 -3.94
N HIS A 289 7.87 0.60 -3.36
CA HIS A 289 6.70 -0.21 -2.98
C HIS A 289 7.06 -1.32 -1.98
N VAL A 290 7.71 -0.92 -0.89
CA VAL A 290 8.21 -1.83 0.16
C VAL A 290 7.62 -1.57 1.54
N SER A 291 6.71 -0.60 1.69
CA SER A 291 6.12 -0.23 2.98
C SER A 291 5.50 -1.40 3.74
N GLY A 292 4.97 -2.40 3.02
CA GLY A 292 4.41 -3.60 3.60
C GLY A 292 5.33 -4.82 3.56
N TRP A 293 6.60 -4.69 3.11
CA TRP A 293 7.51 -5.81 2.93
C TRP A 293 8.28 -6.11 4.24
N THR A 294 7.64 -6.85 5.14
CA THR A 294 8.18 -7.21 6.46
C THR A 294 8.14 -8.71 6.68
N ASP A 295 8.93 -9.21 7.64
CA ASP A 295 8.94 -10.62 8.06
C ASP A 295 7.56 -11.07 8.55
N GLY A 296 6.92 -10.28 9.41
CA GLY A 296 5.57 -10.55 9.90
C GLY A 296 4.54 -10.62 8.79
N MET A 297 4.65 -9.76 7.75
CA MET A 297 3.76 -9.83 6.58
C MET A 297 3.98 -11.12 5.78
N LEU A 298 5.24 -11.51 5.56
CA LEU A 298 5.54 -12.74 4.80
C LEU A 298 4.94 -13.97 5.47
N GLU A 299 5.06 -14.05 6.80
CA GLU A 299 4.53 -15.15 7.59
C GLU A 299 2.99 -15.17 7.60
N ALA A 300 2.36 -14.04 7.94
CA ALA A 300 0.91 -13.93 7.99
C ALA A 300 0.24 -14.27 6.64
N ARG A 301 0.83 -13.82 5.53
CA ARG A 301 0.32 -14.12 4.19
C ARG A 301 0.50 -15.59 3.81
N ALA A 302 1.66 -16.17 4.12
CA ALA A 302 1.91 -17.58 3.82
C ALA A 302 0.95 -18.50 4.59
N THR A 303 0.71 -18.21 5.87
CA THR A 303 -0.27 -18.93 6.70
C THR A 303 -1.66 -18.87 6.08
N LEU A 304 -2.16 -17.66 5.75
CA LEU A 304 -3.49 -17.49 5.18
C LEU A 304 -3.64 -18.13 3.79
N ILE A 305 -2.60 -18.06 2.95
CA ILE A 305 -2.60 -18.75 1.64
C ILE A 305 -2.70 -20.26 1.85
N ALA A 306 -1.94 -20.83 2.80
CA ALA A 306 -1.98 -22.26 3.13
C ALA A 306 -3.35 -22.67 3.67
N GLU A 307 -3.96 -21.89 4.57
CA GLU A 307 -5.32 -22.10 5.07
C GLU A 307 -6.36 -22.13 3.95
N ASN A 308 -6.29 -21.17 3.02
CA ASN A 308 -7.20 -21.11 1.88
C ASN A 308 -7.00 -22.27 0.89
N ILE A 309 -5.77 -22.75 0.72
CA ILE A 309 -5.50 -23.99 -0.04
C ILE A 309 -6.13 -25.18 0.69
N HIS A 310 -6.00 -25.25 2.01
CA HIS A 310 -6.59 -26.30 2.84
C HIS A 310 -8.13 -26.31 2.76
N HIS A 311 -8.77 -25.14 2.93
CA HIS A 311 -10.22 -24.98 2.77
C HIS A 311 -10.68 -25.43 1.36
N THR A 312 -9.92 -25.01 0.32
CA THR A 312 -10.23 -25.44 -1.06
C THR A 312 -10.11 -26.95 -1.23
N ALA A 313 -9.15 -27.62 -0.59
CA ALA A 313 -8.98 -29.07 -0.64
C ALA A 313 -10.19 -29.80 -0.08
N HIS A 314 -10.76 -29.30 1.01
CA HIS A 314 -11.91 -29.90 1.71
C HIS A 314 -13.28 -29.44 1.18
N GLY A 315 -13.32 -28.55 0.19
CA GLY A 315 -14.57 -27.96 -0.31
C GLY A 315 -15.19 -26.94 0.64
N GLU A 316 -14.38 -26.41 1.55
CA GLU A 316 -14.75 -25.38 2.51
C GLU A 316 -14.59 -23.99 1.88
N ARG A 317 -15.20 -22.98 2.52
CA ARG A 317 -15.13 -21.62 2.05
C ARG A 317 -13.79 -20.98 2.43
N PRO A 318 -13.00 -20.47 1.47
CA PRO A 318 -11.78 -19.72 1.76
C PRO A 318 -12.04 -18.47 2.62
N GLU A 319 -11.08 -18.08 3.43
CA GLU A 319 -11.13 -16.83 4.18
C GLU A 319 -10.89 -15.62 3.28
N ASN A 320 -11.34 -14.45 3.73
CA ASN A 320 -11.18 -13.17 3.03
C ASN A 320 -11.63 -13.21 1.56
N MET A 321 -12.69 -13.98 1.30
CA MET A 321 -13.32 -13.99 -0.01
C MET A 321 -13.82 -12.61 -0.39
N VAL A 322 -13.58 -12.27 -1.63
CA VAL A 322 -14.14 -11.08 -2.27
C VAL A 322 -15.53 -11.41 -2.75
N ALA A 323 -16.52 -10.59 -2.37
CA ALA A 323 -17.89 -10.74 -2.89
C ALA A 323 -17.88 -10.72 -4.42
N ALA A 324 -18.75 -11.54 -5.04
CA ALA A 324 -18.96 -11.50 -6.48
C ALA A 324 -19.23 -10.06 -6.93
N ALA A 325 -18.72 -9.66 -8.09
CA ALA A 325 -19.11 -8.40 -8.68
C ALA A 325 -20.61 -8.47 -8.96
N THR A 326 -21.40 -7.64 -8.29
CA THR A 326 -22.84 -7.44 -8.59
C THR A 326 -22.97 -6.65 -9.87
#